data_db2ad839a3788c4731816e01664eb1f7
#
_entry.id   db2ad839a3788c4731816e01664eb1f7
#
_cell.length_a   1.000
_cell.length_b   1.000
_cell.length_c   1.000
_cell.angle_alpha   90.00
_cell.angle_beta   90.00
_cell.angle_gamma   90.00
#
_symmetry.space_group_name_H-M   'P 1'
#
loop_
_entity.id
_entity.type
_entity.pdbx_description
1 polymer ?
#
loop_
_entity_poly.entity_id
_entity_poly.type
_entity_poly.pdbx_seq_one_letter_code
_entity_poly.pdbx_strand_id
1 'polypeptide(L)'
;GHCWSECGFIGMKELVSLGVIDEEGEILVDFATKSSGKPFIMTQEVRRKVDDILNLEIRGWKERRIPAVVSEFYDVRTKFDEDGNVTHRYYPSTKEGELVGWHVRDDQVKQAKNNGEKVDKPPFYPVGMVKSDCELFGQSKYTKGGKYIVLASGEEDAQAIFTAMNVEKKDGRMVLKKFITPVVSTTVGEAALKQIKNNYDFITSFENVIIMYDNDKAGKEGAEKVAKILFAGQAKIAQYSRNDACEHSSRGEFNEIVKAFWGAEQYSPVDVLHLSQMWDDFENEDSNVKIPFPDSWSTLNDMMGGGMERGEVTVIGALTSIGKSTMINNIAYNIMENTPFKVGAMYLETTKREVVRDLLSLDASINLRKVDRSTIDMTGLKKRFFDSMVKRDKFVYVEHLGSLTNEKIFDKLNYLAKVENCDVIILDPLQCAVNSSDNGAIIEFMDTILKFAKQTETCVILVSHMRKPEGDNAHNVSEYHLMGSSSINQIAFNTILLSRDKMHDSASVRNSTKIQLVKCRRTGTTGNAGWLRYDVDTTHLYSTVDPYETLEELDIKTAIGDNPKLDFEEDDF
;
A
#
# COMPACT_ATOMS: atom_id res chain seq x y z
N GLY A 1 22.72 4.56 -20.44
CA GLY A 1 21.66 5.43 -19.93
C GLY A 1 20.98 4.86 -18.71
N HIS A 2 20.55 5.70 -17.80
CA HIS A 2 19.73 5.28 -16.65
C HIS A 2 18.27 5.41 -17.05
N CYS A 3 17.54 4.30 -17.04
CA CYS A 3 16.09 4.33 -17.13
C CYS A 3 15.53 4.48 -15.71
N TRP A 4 14.78 5.55 -15.45
CA TRP A 4 14.16 5.83 -14.13
C TRP A 4 12.82 5.11 -13.92
N SER A 5 12.41 4.25 -14.85
CA SER A 5 11.26 3.37 -14.70
C SER A 5 11.74 1.93 -14.70
N GLU A 6 11.66 1.25 -13.61
CA GLU A 6 11.75 -0.22 -13.30
C GLU A 6 12.57 -1.18 -14.20
N CYS A 7 13.24 -0.70 -15.26
CA CYS A 7 13.85 -1.54 -16.31
C CYS A 7 15.34 -1.80 -16.15
N GLY A 8 16.00 -1.35 -15.08
CA GLY A 8 17.42 -1.62 -14.86
C GLY A 8 18.37 -0.82 -15.77
N PHE A 9 19.64 -1.16 -15.73
CA PHE A 9 20.71 -0.51 -16.50
C PHE A 9 20.77 -1.11 -17.92
N ILE A 10 20.48 -0.32 -18.95
CA ILE A 10 20.64 -0.74 -20.34
C ILE A 10 22.06 -0.42 -20.80
N GLY A 11 22.79 -1.44 -21.19
CA GLY A 11 24.18 -1.31 -21.67
C GLY A 11 24.26 -0.67 -23.06
N MET A 12 25.45 -0.08 -23.40
CA MET A 12 25.69 0.54 -24.70
C MET A 12 25.43 -0.38 -25.88
N LYS A 13 25.83 -1.65 -25.79
CA LYS A 13 25.59 -2.66 -26.84
C LYS A 13 24.11 -2.94 -27.08
N GLU A 14 23.31 -2.86 -26.06
CA GLU A 14 21.87 -3.11 -26.12
C GLU A 14 21.13 -1.89 -26.70
N LEU A 15 21.61 -0.67 -26.42
CA LEU A 15 21.12 0.56 -27.04
C LEU A 15 21.42 0.61 -28.55
N VAL A 16 22.59 0.11 -28.98
CA VAL A 16 22.95 -0.04 -30.41
C VAL A 16 22.05 -1.09 -31.07
N SER A 17 21.84 -2.25 -30.43
CA SER A 17 20.99 -3.31 -31.00
C SER A 17 19.51 -2.92 -31.11
N LEU A 18 19.05 -1.98 -30.29
CA LEU A 18 17.71 -1.40 -30.34
C LEU A 18 17.60 -0.22 -31.33
N GLY A 19 18.69 0.16 -32.00
CA GLY A 19 18.74 1.28 -32.94
C GLY A 19 18.52 2.64 -32.29
N VAL A 20 18.86 2.76 -31.01
CA VAL A 20 18.71 4.00 -30.24
C VAL A 20 19.93 4.90 -30.38
N ILE A 21 21.12 4.30 -30.47
CA ILE A 21 22.40 4.98 -30.72
C ILE A 21 23.16 4.23 -31.84
N ASP A 22 24.07 4.90 -32.53
CA ASP A 22 25.02 4.27 -33.46
C ASP A 22 26.21 3.63 -32.71
N GLU A 23 27.14 3.01 -33.48
CA GLU A 23 28.34 2.39 -32.92
C GLU A 23 29.30 3.42 -32.28
N GLU A 24 29.16 4.68 -32.61
CA GLU A 24 29.94 5.81 -32.10
C GLU A 24 29.29 6.46 -30.88
N GLY A 25 28.04 6.04 -30.51
CA GLY A 25 27.29 6.50 -29.36
C GLY A 25 26.43 7.73 -29.60
N GLU A 26 26.23 8.14 -30.86
CA GLU A 26 25.31 9.22 -31.23
C GLU A 26 23.84 8.72 -31.23
N ILE A 27 22.93 9.57 -30.77
CA ILE A 27 21.51 9.25 -30.67
C ILE A 27 20.87 9.24 -32.06
N LEU A 28 20.49 8.05 -32.54
CA LEU A 28 19.81 7.84 -33.83
C LEU A 28 18.30 8.07 -33.77
N VAL A 29 17.72 8.08 -32.58
CA VAL A 29 16.26 8.24 -32.36
C VAL A 29 16.03 9.60 -31.74
N ASP A 30 15.37 10.48 -32.48
CA ASP A 30 14.80 11.69 -31.91
C ASP A 30 13.66 11.28 -30.96
N PHE A 31 13.92 11.34 -29.66
CA PHE A 31 12.90 11.09 -28.61
C PHE A 31 11.84 12.18 -28.53
N ALA A 32 11.99 13.25 -29.31
CA ALA A 32 10.96 14.22 -29.56
C ALA A 32 9.89 13.62 -30.48
N THR A 33 8.84 13.08 -29.87
CA THR A 33 7.52 12.92 -30.49
C THR A 33 7.35 11.88 -31.60
N LYS A 34 7.18 10.60 -31.29
CA LYS A 34 6.20 9.80 -32.04
C LYS A 34 4.79 10.13 -31.54
N SER A 35 4.25 11.28 -31.95
CA SER A 35 2.81 11.46 -31.98
C SER A 35 2.27 10.58 -33.12
N SER A 36 1.49 9.55 -32.80
CA SER A 36 0.80 8.66 -33.77
C SER A 36 -0.35 9.37 -34.49
N GLY A 37 -0.22 10.65 -34.84
CA GLY A 37 -1.20 11.41 -35.56
C GLY A 37 -0.57 12.10 -36.76
N LYS A 38 -1.25 12.04 -37.91
CA LYS A 38 -0.87 12.85 -39.09
C LYS A 38 -0.67 14.32 -38.66
N PRO A 39 0.40 15.02 -39.12
CA PRO A 39 0.59 16.42 -38.78
C PRO A 39 -0.67 17.20 -39.14
N PHE A 40 -1.12 18.07 -38.24
CA PHE A 40 -2.27 18.94 -38.51
C PHE A 40 -1.81 20.00 -39.52
N ILE A 41 -2.51 20.06 -40.65
CA ILE A 41 -2.23 21.07 -41.69
C ILE A 41 -3.37 22.09 -41.61
N MET A 42 -3.03 23.34 -41.30
CA MET A 42 -3.95 24.47 -41.35
C MET A 42 -4.23 24.84 -42.81
N THR A 43 -5.27 24.25 -43.40
CA THR A 43 -5.71 24.63 -44.76
C THR A 43 -6.38 26.00 -44.73
N GLN A 44 -6.45 26.65 -45.89
CA GLN A 44 -7.14 27.95 -46.01
C GLN A 44 -8.61 27.88 -45.61
N GLU A 45 -9.29 26.76 -45.88
CA GLU A 45 -10.68 26.54 -45.49
C GLU A 45 -10.82 26.44 -43.95
N VAL A 46 -9.91 25.70 -43.29
CA VAL A 46 -9.90 25.59 -41.82
C VAL A 46 -9.59 26.96 -41.21
N ARG A 47 -8.64 27.69 -41.77
CA ARG A 47 -8.29 29.05 -41.31
C ARG A 47 -9.49 29.99 -41.37
N ARG A 48 -10.23 29.99 -42.49
CA ARG A 48 -11.47 30.78 -42.61
C ARG A 48 -12.49 30.43 -41.50
N LYS A 49 -12.72 29.14 -41.27
CA LYS A 49 -13.65 28.70 -40.20
C LYS A 49 -13.21 29.17 -38.80
N VAL A 50 -11.91 29.20 -38.53
CA VAL A 50 -11.34 29.73 -37.28
C VAL A 50 -11.53 31.25 -37.19
N ASP A 51 -11.27 31.97 -38.29
CA ASP A 51 -11.37 33.44 -38.35
C ASP A 51 -12.85 33.92 -38.32
N ASP A 52 -13.78 33.18 -38.93
CA ASP A 52 -15.20 33.51 -38.92
C ASP A 52 -15.78 33.56 -37.49
N ILE A 53 -15.29 32.72 -36.57
CA ILE A 53 -15.69 32.68 -35.17
C ILE A 53 -15.31 33.97 -34.44
N LEU A 54 -14.26 34.65 -34.83
CA LEU A 54 -13.86 35.95 -34.25
C LEU A 54 -14.95 37.02 -34.36
N ASN A 55 -15.86 36.89 -35.33
CA ASN A 55 -16.97 37.82 -35.54
C ASN A 55 -18.16 37.57 -34.60
N LEU A 56 -18.15 36.47 -33.83
CA LEU A 56 -19.19 36.17 -32.85
C LEU A 56 -19.11 37.07 -31.62
N GLU A 57 -20.23 37.25 -30.96
CA GLU A 57 -20.33 38.07 -29.75
C GLU A 57 -19.50 37.51 -28.58
N ILE A 58 -19.00 38.41 -27.74
CA ILE A 58 -18.49 38.08 -26.43
C ILE A 58 -19.57 38.37 -25.41
N ARG A 59 -19.93 37.36 -24.63
CA ARG A 59 -20.96 37.50 -23.59
C ARG A 59 -20.61 36.73 -22.33
N GLY A 60 -20.99 37.25 -21.17
CA GLY A 60 -20.89 36.55 -19.91
C GLY A 60 -21.83 35.31 -19.85
N TRP A 61 -21.71 34.53 -18.83
CA TRP A 61 -22.52 33.34 -18.62
C TRP A 61 -23.39 33.49 -17.37
N LYS A 62 -24.64 33.88 -17.58
CA LYS A 62 -25.57 34.23 -16.51
C LYS A 62 -25.83 33.10 -15.52
N GLU A 63 -26.07 31.91 -16.01
CA GLU A 63 -26.39 30.72 -15.19
C GLU A 63 -25.21 30.30 -14.31
N ARG A 64 -23.99 30.56 -14.77
CA ARG A 64 -22.76 30.31 -14.00
C ARG A 64 -22.19 31.56 -13.35
N ARG A 65 -22.89 32.69 -13.44
CA ARG A 65 -22.47 33.99 -12.90
C ARG A 65 -21.07 34.43 -13.32
N ILE A 66 -20.66 34.10 -14.53
CA ILE A 66 -19.43 34.54 -15.14
C ILE A 66 -19.68 35.88 -15.86
N PRO A 67 -19.09 37.02 -15.43
CA PRO A 67 -19.30 38.31 -16.05
C PRO A 67 -18.69 38.40 -17.46
N ALA A 68 -19.22 39.31 -18.29
CA ALA A 68 -18.69 39.54 -19.65
C ALA A 68 -17.20 39.88 -19.67
N VAL A 69 -16.72 40.66 -18.71
CA VAL A 69 -15.31 41.02 -18.57
C VAL A 69 -14.36 39.81 -18.48
N VAL A 70 -14.83 38.66 -17.97
CA VAL A 70 -14.05 37.41 -17.93
C VAL A 70 -14.01 36.77 -19.32
N SER A 71 -15.16 36.69 -20.00
CA SER A 71 -15.22 36.21 -21.38
C SER A 71 -14.40 37.09 -22.35
N GLU A 72 -14.40 38.40 -22.11
CA GLU A 72 -13.55 39.36 -22.86
C GLU A 72 -12.06 39.10 -22.58
N PHE A 73 -11.68 38.88 -21.34
CA PHE A 73 -10.30 38.59 -20.98
C PHE A 73 -9.75 37.34 -21.68
N TYR A 74 -10.58 36.28 -21.73
CA TYR A 74 -10.20 35.01 -22.37
C TYR A 74 -10.55 34.90 -23.84
N ASP A 75 -11.16 35.92 -24.48
CA ASP A 75 -11.67 35.92 -25.84
C ASP A 75 -12.70 34.81 -26.13
N VAL A 76 -13.53 34.45 -25.16
CA VAL A 76 -14.55 33.41 -25.32
C VAL A 76 -15.71 33.94 -26.16
N ARG A 77 -16.02 33.28 -27.27
CA ARG A 77 -17.09 33.66 -28.20
C ARG A 77 -18.38 32.86 -27.93
N THR A 78 -19.52 33.47 -28.22
CA THR A 78 -20.83 32.87 -27.98
C THR A 78 -21.70 32.98 -29.23
N LYS A 79 -22.35 31.86 -29.62
CA LYS A 79 -23.33 31.84 -30.71
C LYS A 79 -24.72 31.67 -30.13
N PHE A 80 -25.68 32.35 -30.71
CA PHE A 80 -27.10 32.35 -30.32
C PHE A 80 -27.97 31.78 -31.43
N ASP A 81 -29.14 31.26 -31.06
CA ASP A 81 -30.26 30.99 -31.98
C ASP A 81 -31.06 32.26 -32.26
N GLU A 82 -32.12 32.14 -33.08
CA GLU A 82 -33.00 33.23 -33.47
C GLU A 82 -33.79 33.80 -32.26
N ASP A 83 -33.98 32.99 -31.21
CA ASP A 83 -34.68 33.37 -29.98
C ASP A 83 -33.70 34.01 -28.94
N GLY A 84 -32.42 34.09 -29.26
CA GLY A 84 -31.39 34.69 -28.38
C GLY A 84 -30.88 33.73 -27.31
N ASN A 85 -31.14 32.43 -27.38
CA ASN A 85 -30.57 31.45 -26.48
C ASN A 85 -29.18 31.05 -26.94
N VAL A 86 -28.30 30.76 -25.99
CA VAL A 86 -26.94 30.30 -26.29
C VAL A 86 -26.98 28.90 -26.85
N THR A 87 -26.39 28.73 -28.04
CA THR A 87 -26.24 27.42 -28.67
C THR A 87 -24.84 26.85 -28.54
N HIS A 88 -23.82 27.71 -28.71
CA HIS A 88 -22.42 27.27 -28.64
C HIS A 88 -21.54 28.29 -27.91
N ARG A 89 -20.53 27.78 -27.23
CA ARG A 89 -19.40 28.57 -26.68
C ARG A 89 -18.10 28.10 -27.30
N TYR A 90 -17.24 29.06 -27.63
CA TYR A 90 -16.00 28.83 -28.33
C TYR A 90 -14.84 29.31 -27.45
N TYR A 91 -14.02 28.37 -27.01
CA TYR A 91 -12.83 28.62 -26.20
C TYR A 91 -11.59 28.63 -27.10
N PRO A 92 -10.78 29.70 -27.14
CA PRO A 92 -9.65 29.79 -28.04
C PRO A 92 -8.56 28.79 -27.70
N SER A 93 -8.04 28.12 -28.73
CA SER A 93 -6.85 27.29 -28.67
C SER A 93 -5.70 28.04 -29.33
N THR A 94 -4.62 28.27 -28.59
CA THR A 94 -3.46 29.03 -29.05
C THR A 94 -2.22 28.15 -29.15
N LYS A 95 -1.28 28.53 -29.99
CA LYS A 95 0.05 27.96 -30.08
C LYS A 95 1.05 29.08 -30.37
N GLU A 96 2.10 29.20 -29.57
CA GLU A 96 3.08 30.30 -29.62
C GLU A 96 2.39 31.68 -29.56
N GLY A 97 1.31 31.80 -28.80
CA GLY A 97 0.49 33.00 -28.64
C GLY A 97 -0.50 33.28 -29.78
N GLU A 98 -0.46 32.51 -30.88
CA GLU A 98 -1.36 32.70 -32.02
C GLU A 98 -2.59 31.80 -31.92
N LEU A 99 -3.75 32.33 -32.38
CA LEU A 99 -4.99 31.56 -32.45
C LEU A 99 -4.90 30.51 -33.57
N VAL A 100 -5.03 29.23 -33.20
CA VAL A 100 -4.96 28.09 -34.13
C VAL A 100 -6.23 27.26 -34.19
N GLY A 101 -7.18 27.52 -33.29
CA GLY A 101 -8.44 26.80 -33.25
C GLY A 101 -9.36 27.22 -32.09
N TRP A 102 -10.46 26.51 -31.98
CA TRP A 102 -11.48 26.70 -30.95
C TRP A 102 -11.91 25.36 -30.40
N HIS A 103 -11.89 25.20 -29.09
CA HIS A 103 -12.60 24.12 -28.43
C HIS A 103 -14.05 24.55 -28.24
N VAL A 104 -14.95 23.86 -28.92
CA VAL A 104 -16.36 24.28 -29.01
C VAL A 104 -17.21 23.43 -28.10
N ARG A 105 -17.98 24.10 -27.27
CA ARG A 105 -19.04 23.47 -26.49
C ARG A 105 -20.39 23.69 -27.19
N ASP A 106 -21.11 22.62 -27.43
CA ASP A 106 -22.52 22.61 -27.86
C ASP A 106 -23.42 22.51 -26.63
N ASP A 107 -24.02 23.67 -26.25
CA ASP A 107 -24.85 23.76 -25.04
C ASP A 107 -26.14 22.95 -25.18
N GLN A 108 -26.71 22.82 -26.40
CA GLN A 108 -27.92 22.03 -26.67
C GLN A 108 -27.66 20.53 -26.46
N VAL A 109 -26.57 20.02 -27.04
CA VAL A 109 -26.15 18.62 -26.85
C VAL A 109 -25.82 18.33 -25.40
N LYS A 110 -25.15 19.28 -24.68
CA LYS A 110 -24.83 19.11 -23.27
C LYS A 110 -26.09 19.03 -22.39
N GLN A 111 -27.10 19.88 -22.65
CA GLN A 111 -28.37 19.85 -21.94
C GLN A 111 -29.16 18.58 -22.21
N ALA A 112 -29.26 18.15 -23.47
CA ALA A 112 -29.94 16.90 -23.84
C ALA A 112 -29.32 15.69 -23.11
N LYS A 113 -28.00 15.59 -23.09
CA LYS A 113 -27.30 14.54 -22.33
C LYS A 113 -27.53 14.60 -20.82
N ASN A 114 -27.54 15.79 -20.24
CA ASN A 114 -27.85 15.96 -18.82
C ASN A 114 -29.30 15.55 -18.48
N ASN A 115 -30.22 15.70 -19.43
CA ASN A 115 -31.60 15.26 -19.27
C ASN A 115 -31.78 13.75 -19.53
N GLY A 116 -30.71 13.01 -19.83
CA GLY A 116 -30.74 11.57 -20.08
C GLY A 116 -31.13 11.17 -21.53
N GLU A 117 -31.14 12.13 -22.45
CA GLU A 117 -31.42 11.88 -23.86
C GLU A 117 -30.22 11.22 -24.56
N LYS A 118 -30.50 10.24 -25.42
CA LYS A 118 -29.47 9.62 -26.27
C LYS A 118 -29.13 10.55 -27.43
N VAL A 119 -27.98 11.21 -27.37
CA VAL A 119 -27.45 12.04 -28.45
C VAL A 119 -26.11 11.48 -28.88
N ASP A 120 -25.97 11.12 -30.16
CA ASP A 120 -24.73 10.52 -30.71
C ASP A 120 -23.60 11.53 -30.90
N LYS A 121 -23.87 12.84 -30.79
CA LYS A 121 -22.86 13.87 -30.93
C LYS A 121 -22.12 14.12 -29.59
N PRO A 122 -20.80 14.35 -29.63
CA PRO A 122 -20.09 14.81 -28.43
C PRO A 122 -20.50 16.25 -28.11
N PRO A 123 -20.61 16.62 -26.81
CA PRO A 123 -20.95 17.99 -26.40
C PRO A 123 -19.77 18.96 -26.59
N PHE A 124 -18.57 18.44 -26.81
CA PHE A 124 -17.37 19.20 -27.12
C PHE A 124 -16.73 18.70 -28.41
N TYR A 125 -16.28 19.63 -29.26
CA TYR A 125 -15.58 19.29 -30.50
C TYR A 125 -14.62 20.40 -30.93
N PRO A 126 -13.54 20.08 -31.71
CA PRO A 126 -12.59 21.07 -32.19
C PRO A 126 -13.02 21.73 -33.50
N VAL A 127 -12.73 23.02 -33.66
CA VAL A 127 -12.66 23.73 -34.93
C VAL A 127 -11.24 24.26 -35.07
N GLY A 128 -10.51 23.84 -36.11
CA GLY A 128 -9.10 24.10 -36.21
C GLY A 128 -8.26 23.15 -35.34
N MET A 129 -7.17 23.65 -34.79
CA MET A 129 -6.22 22.86 -34.00
C MET A 129 -6.54 22.95 -32.50
N VAL A 130 -6.95 21.81 -31.91
CA VAL A 130 -7.10 21.62 -30.45
C VAL A 130 -6.44 20.31 -30.11
N LYS A 131 -5.20 20.36 -29.64
CA LYS A 131 -4.36 19.19 -29.39
C LYS A 131 -3.47 19.41 -28.16
N SER A 132 -2.85 18.34 -27.69
CA SER A 132 -1.94 18.39 -26.55
C SER A 132 -0.68 19.23 -26.76
N ASP A 133 -0.32 19.57 -28.00
CA ASP A 133 0.80 20.46 -28.36
C ASP A 133 0.39 21.94 -28.50
N CYS A 134 -0.89 22.26 -28.26
CA CYS A 134 -1.34 23.64 -28.07
C CYS A 134 -1.06 24.10 -26.63
N GLU A 135 -1.07 25.43 -26.45
CA GLU A 135 -1.01 26.06 -25.14
C GLU A 135 -2.24 25.68 -24.28
N LEU A 136 -2.12 25.84 -22.97
CA LEU A 136 -3.26 25.75 -22.07
C LEU A 136 -4.25 26.87 -22.37
N PHE A 137 -5.54 26.63 -22.15
CA PHE A 137 -6.54 27.69 -22.24
C PHE A 137 -6.17 28.85 -21.33
N GLY A 138 -6.11 30.05 -21.88
CA GLY A 138 -5.73 31.27 -21.18
C GLY A 138 -4.22 31.52 -21.03
N GLN A 139 -3.35 30.56 -21.41
CA GLN A 139 -1.89 30.70 -21.24
C GLN A 139 -1.33 31.93 -21.97
N SER A 140 -1.79 32.22 -23.18
CA SER A 140 -1.37 33.36 -23.98
C SER A 140 -1.66 34.73 -23.35
N LYS A 141 -2.46 34.79 -22.28
CA LYS A 141 -2.80 36.02 -21.55
C LYS A 141 -1.77 36.38 -20.46
N TYR A 142 -0.82 35.50 -20.19
CA TYR A 142 0.12 35.65 -19.09
C TYR A 142 1.57 35.56 -19.53
N THR A 143 2.44 36.26 -18.86
CA THR A 143 3.90 36.11 -18.98
C THR A 143 4.37 34.99 -18.06
N LYS A 144 5.50 34.35 -18.41
CA LYS A 144 6.17 33.38 -17.53
C LYS A 144 6.60 34.01 -16.22
N GLY A 145 6.49 33.27 -15.14
CA GLY A 145 6.94 33.64 -13.81
C GLY A 145 5.84 34.32 -12.97
N GLY A 146 6.01 34.22 -11.68
CA GLY A 146 5.09 34.77 -10.67
C GLY A 146 4.96 33.88 -9.46
N LYS A 147 4.22 34.37 -8.44
CA LYS A 147 4.09 33.65 -7.17
C LYS A 147 3.12 32.47 -7.26
N TYR A 148 2.05 32.61 -8.02
CA TYR A 148 1.00 31.60 -8.15
C TYR A 148 0.51 31.46 -9.58
N ILE A 149 0.19 30.24 -9.99
CA ILE A 149 -0.64 29.90 -11.13
C ILE A 149 -1.67 28.87 -10.72
N VAL A 150 -2.89 28.96 -11.24
CA VAL A 150 -3.96 27.98 -11.01
C VAL A 150 -4.10 27.11 -12.27
N LEU A 151 -4.12 25.81 -12.07
CA LEU A 151 -4.50 24.81 -13.07
C LEU A 151 -5.92 24.33 -12.75
N ALA A 152 -6.89 24.65 -13.62
CA ALA A 152 -8.26 24.18 -13.54
C ALA A 152 -8.46 22.92 -14.41
N SER A 153 -9.51 22.15 -14.12
CA SER A 153 -9.88 20.94 -14.87
C SER A 153 -10.33 21.21 -16.31
N GLY A 154 -11.02 22.33 -16.53
CA GLY A 154 -11.54 22.73 -17.83
C GLY A 154 -11.74 24.25 -17.97
N GLU A 155 -12.10 24.68 -19.18
CA GLU A 155 -12.22 26.10 -19.53
C GLU A 155 -13.33 26.80 -18.73
N GLU A 156 -14.38 26.08 -18.39
CA GLU A 156 -15.52 26.58 -17.62
C GLU A 156 -15.08 26.88 -16.17
N ASP A 157 -14.39 25.93 -15.55
CA ASP A 157 -13.88 26.07 -14.19
C ASP A 157 -12.80 27.13 -14.11
N ALA A 158 -11.96 27.24 -15.14
CA ALA A 158 -10.97 28.31 -15.23
C ALA A 158 -11.65 29.69 -15.18
N GLN A 159 -12.76 29.90 -15.90
CA GLN A 159 -13.49 31.16 -15.86
C GLN A 159 -14.19 31.40 -14.52
N ALA A 160 -14.74 30.35 -13.87
CA ALA A 160 -15.35 30.44 -12.55
C ALA A 160 -14.32 30.82 -11.47
N ILE A 161 -13.16 30.14 -11.48
CA ILE A 161 -12.04 30.46 -10.56
C ILE A 161 -11.52 31.87 -10.84
N PHE A 162 -11.31 32.23 -12.10
CA PHE A 162 -10.85 33.55 -12.47
C PHE A 162 -11.83 34.63 -11.97
N THR A 163 -13.14 34.40 -12.11
CA THR A 163 -14.17 35.31 -11.57
C THR A 163 -14.01 35.53 -10.09
N ALA A 164 -13.86 34.45 -9.31
CA ALA A 164 -13.70 34.50 -7.86
C ALA A 164 -12.43 35.25 -7.43
N MET A 165 -11.33 35.00 -8.15
CA MET A 165 -10.01 35.52 -7.76
C MET A 165 -9.77 36.95 -8.24
N ASN A 166 -10.21 37.28 -9.46
CA ASN A 166 -9.72 38.43 -10.22
C ASN A 166 -10.79 39.50 -10.55
N VAL A 167 -12.05 39.24 -10.22
CA VAL A 167 -13.13 40.21 -10.49
C VAL A 167 -13.58 40.90 -9.19
N GLU A 168 -13.86 42.18 -9.30
CA GLU A 168 -14.46 42.97 -8.23
C GLU A 168 -15.60 43.86 -8.75
N LYS A 169 -16.52 44.27 -7.87
CA LYS A 169 -17.58 45.20 -8.22
C LYS A 169 -17.14 46.61 -7.85
N LYS A 170 -16.98 47.48 -8.86
CA LYS A 170 -16.62 48.88 -8.68
C LYS A 170 -17.62 49.78 -9.43
N ASP A 171 -18.17 50.77 -8.75
CA ASP A 171 -19.17 51.70 -9.31
C ASP A 171 -20.36 50.99 -10.01
N GLY A 172 -20.83 49.89 -9.41
CA GLY A 172 -21.92 49.09 -9.94
C GLY A 172 -21.56 48.13 -11.09
N ARG A 173 -20.35 48.20 -11.61
CA ARG A 173 -19.85 47.38 -12.73
C ARG A 173 -18.86 46.30 -12.26
N MET A 174 -18.84 45.16 -12.95
CA MET A 174 -17.86 44.13 -12.71
C MET A 174 -16.59 44.49 -13.50
N VAL A 175 -15.46 44.59 -12.81
CA VAL A 175 -14.14 44.97 -13.39
C VAL A 175 -13.07 44.03 -12.91
N LEU A 176 -11.97 43.94 -13.66
CA LEU A 176 -10.79 43.18 -13.26
C LEU A 176 -10.03 43.92 -12.15
N LYS A 177 -9.53 43.16 -11.19
CA LYS A 177 -8.60 43.68 -10.17
C LYS A 177 -7.29 44.13 -10.80
N LYS A 178 -6.56 45.01 -10.11
CA LYS A 178 -5.25 45.51 -10.56
C LYS A 178 -4.20 44.39 -10.69
N PHE A 179 -4.23 43.40 -9.78
CA PHE A 179 -3.32 42.27 -9.77
C PHE A 179 -4.10 41.00 -10.10
N ILE A 180 -3.73 40.38 -11.19
CA ILE A 180 -4.41 39.19 -11.73
C ILE A 180 -3.62 37.94 -11.33
N THR A 181 -4.29 37.01 -10.68
CA THR A 181 -3.78 35.66 -10.45
C THR A 181 -3.98 34.84 -11.72
N PRO A 182 -2.92 34.31 -12.35
CA PRO A 182 -3.04 33.46 -13.53
C PRO A 182 -3.90 32.23 -13.27
N VAL A 183 -4.88 31.99 -14.14
CA VAL A 183 -5.74 30.80 -14.13
C VAL A 183 -5.77 30.24 -15.55
N VAL A 184 -5.35 28.98 -15.69
CA VAL A 184 -5.31 28.27 -16.97
C VAL A 184 -5.96 26.90 -16.82
N SER A 185 -6.36 26.29 -17.92
CA SER A 185 -6.87 24.90 -17.90
C SER A 185 -6.39 24.08 -19.09
N THR A 186 -6.54 22.77 -18.99
CA THR A 186 -6.38 21.88 -20.14
C THR A 186 -7.60 21.94 -21.05
N THR A 187 -7.40 21.58 -22.32
CA THR A 187 -8.45 21.63 -23.38
C THR A 187 -8.69 20.27 -24.03
N VAL A 188 -7.99 19.21 -23.59
CA VAL A 188 -7.91 17.95 -24.37
C VAL A 188 -8.28 16.70 -23.54
N GLY A 189 -9.07 16.81 -22.51
CA GLY A 189 -9.63 15.67 -21.76
C GLY A 189 -8.58 14.59 -21.41
N GLU A 190 -8.67 13.39 -21.99
CA GLU A 190 -7.77 12.27 -21.72
C GLU A 190 -6.28 12.57 -22.00
N ALA A 191 -5.97 13.50 -22.89
CA ALA A 191 -4.61 13.94 -23.19
C ALA A 191 -4.13 15.10 -22.29
N ALA A 192 -4.87 15.47 -21.25
CA ALA A 192 -4.57 16.60 -20.37
C ALA A 192 -3.15 16.57 -19.81
N LEU A 193 -2.70 15.43 -19.27
CA LEU A 193 -1.34 15.28 -18.74
C LEU A 193 -0.25 15.51 -19.80
N LYS A 194 -0.51 15.12 -21.05
CA LYS A 194 0.41 15.37 -22.16
C LYS A 194 0.46 16.85 -22.51
N GLN A 195 -0.68 17.55 -22.50
CA GLN A 195 -0.71 19.00 -22.72
C GLN A 195 0.04 19.74 -21.61
N ILE A 196 -0.10 19.33 -20.35
CA ILE A 196 0.66 19.90 -19.22
C ILE A 196 2.16 19.68 -19.40
N LYS A 197 2.59 18.46 -19.80
CA LYS A 197 4.00 18.17 -20.08
C LYS A 197 4.56 19.03 -21.23
N ASN A 198 3.79 19.27 -22.28
CA ASN A 198 4.21 20.12 -23.40
C ASN A 198 4.30 21.60 -23.02
N ASN A 199 3.59 22.02 -21.96
CA ASN A 199 3.63 23.39 -21.44
C ASN A 199 4.37 23.48 -20.08
N TYR A 200 5.23 22.50 -19.80
CA TYR A 200 5.90 22.34 -18.51
C TYR A 200 6.71 23.57 -18.10
N ASP A 201 7.51 24.12 -19.02
CA ASP A 201 8.35 25.30 -18.76
C ASP A 201 7.54 26.56 -18.41
N PHE A 202 6.32 26.68 -18.94
CA PHE A 202 5.43 27.77 -18.56
C PHE A 202 4.90 27.57 -17.15
N ILE A 203 4.37 26.39 -16.86
CA ILE A 203 3.76 26.06 -15.56
C ILE A 203 4.81 26.14 -14.45
N THR A 204 5.98 25.57 -14.65
CA THR A 204 7.05 25.51 -13.64
C THR A 204 7.82 26.82 -13.47
N SER A 205 7.55 27.82 -14.30
CA SER A 205 8.09 29.15 -14.11
C SER A 205 7.49 29.91 -12.91
N PHE A 206 6.37 29.43 -12.35
CA PHE A 206 5.73 30.00 -11.18
C PHE A 206 6.23 29.32 -9.89
N GLU A 207 6.29 30.05 -8.79
CA GLU A 207 6.74 29.51 -7.49
C GLU A 207 5.77 28.43 -6.94
N ASN A 208 4.46 28.64 -7.09
CA ASN A 208 3.42 27.74 -6.61
C ASN A 208 2.40 27.46 -7.72
N VAL A 209 2.14 26.19 -7.94
CA VAL A 209 1.12 25.69 -8.87
C VAL A 209 -0.06 25.15 -8.05
N ILE A 210 -1.18 25.86 -8.07
CA ILE A 210 -2.38 25.45 -7.35
C ILE A 210 -3.27 24.65 -8.30
N ILE A 211 -3.40 23.37 -8.05
CA ILE A 211 -4.22 22.45 -8.85
C ILE A 211 -5.63 22.44 -8.25
N MET A 212 -6.59 22.98 -9.00
CA MET A 212 -7.98 23.14 -8.60
C MET A 212 -8.88 22.31 -9.52
N TYR A 213 -8.78 20.99 -9.41
CA TYR A 213 -9.55 20.02 -10.20
C TYR A 213 -10.83 19.60 -9.49
N ASP A 214 -11.71 18.90 -10.23
CA ASP A 214 -12.97 18.40 -9.72
C ASP A 214 -12.77 17.47 -8.50
N ASN A 215 -13.72 17.47 -7.59
CA ASN A 215 -13.64 16.71 -6.35
C ASN A 215 -14.07 15.24 -6.50
N ASP A 216 -14.39 14.82 -7.73
CA ASP A 216 -14.69 13.45 -8.06
C ASP A 216 -13.40 12.58 -8.14
N LYS A 217 -13.58 11.27 -8.29
CA LYS A 217 -12.46 10.32 -8.35
C LYS A 217 -11.49 10.63 -9.49
N ALA A 218 -12.00 10.99 -10.67
CA ALA A 218 -11.18 11.27 -11.85
C ALA A 218 -10.37 12.56 -11.69
N GLY A 219 -11.00 13.60 -11.12
CA GLY A 219 -10.34 14.87 -10.82
C GLY A 219 -9.22 14.72 -9.79
N LYS A 220 -9.46 13.97 -8.71
CA LYS A 220 -8.43 13.68 -7.68
C LYS A 220 -7.23 12.91 -8.25
N GLU A 221 -7.49 11.83 -8.99
CA GLU A 221 -6.42 11.07 -9.66
C GLU A 221 -5.67 11.92 -10.70
N GLY A 222 -6.38 12.80 -11.41
CA GLY A 222 -5.79 13.75 -12.35
C GLY A 222 -4.88 14.76 -11.67
N ALA A 223 -5.33 15.35 -10.57
CA ALA A 223 -4.57 16.30 -9.77
C ALA A 223 -3.27 15.69 -9.24
N GLU A 224 -3.33 14.46 -8.70
CA GLU A 224 -2.15 13.75 -8.24
C GLU A 224 -1.15 13.45 -9.38
N LYS A 225 -1.64 13.01 -10.55
CA LYS A 225 -0.78 12.76 -11.71
C LYS A 225 -0.05 14.03 -12.17
N VAL A 226 -0.72 15.17 -12.11
CA VAL A 226 -0.12 16.47 -12.43
C VAL A 226 0.88 16.87 -11.35
N ALA A 227 0.52 16.75 -10.08
CA ALA A 227 1.40 17.12 -8.96
C ALA A 227 2.71 16.31 -8.95
N LYS A 228 2.65 15.01 -9.32
CA LYS A 228 3.82 14.11 -9.40
C LYS A 228 4.88 14.52 -10.42
N ILE A 229 4.51 15.27 -11.46
CA ILE A 229 5.46 15.71 -12.50
C ILE A 229 6.03 17.10 -12.25
N LEU A 230 5.52 17.86 -11.30
CA LEU A 230 6.02 19.19 -10.93
C LEU A 230 7.22 19.09 -9.98
N PHE A 231 7.95 20.20 -9.81
CA PHE A 231 9.07 20.23 -8.88
C PHE A 231 8.60 19.99 -7.43
N ALA A 232 9.44 19.33 -6.66
CA ALA A 232 9.15 19.09 -5.24
C ALA A 232 8.87 20.42 -4.50
N GLY A 233 7.74 20.48 -3.81
CA GLY A 233 7.34 21.68 -3.09
C GLY A 233 6.60 22.73 -3.92
N GLN A 234 6.44 22.56 -5.23
CA GLN A 234 5.76 23.52 -6.11
C GLN A 234 4.24 23.28 -6.20
N ALA A 235 3.83 22.02 -6.22
CA ALA A 235 2.42 21.65 -6.37
C ALA A 235 1.65 21.76 -5.07
N LYS A 236 0.47 22.38 -5.13
CA LYS A 236 -0.54 22.39 -4.06
C LYS A 236 -1.88 21.95 -4.64
N ILE A 237 -2.59 21.07 -3.95
CA ILE A 237 -3.91 20.58 -4.36
C ILE A 237 -4.97 21.25 -3.50
N ALA A 238 -5.91 21.92 -4.16
CA ALA A 238 -7.05 22.53 -3.53
C ALA A 238 -8.23 21.55 -3.46
N GLN A 239 -9.03 21.66 -2.42
CA GLN A 239 -10.26 20.87 -2.27
C GLN A 239 -11.46 21.80 -2.20
N TYR A 240 -12.49 21.48 -2.98
CA TYR A 240 -13.77 22.19 -2.91
C TYR A 240 -14.69 21.54 -1.87
N SER A 241 -15.58 22.34 -1.28
CA SER A 241 -16.69 21.83 -0.48
C SER A 241 -17.84 21.25 -1.34
N ARG A 242 -17.79 21.49 -2.67
CA ARG A 242 -18.67 20.89 -3.71
C ARG A 242 -17.84 20.13 -4.73
N ASN A 243 -18.46 19.70 -5.84
CA ASN A 243 -17.75 18.95 -6.86
C ASN A 243 -16.71 19.79 -7.63
N ASP A 244 -17.08 20.99 -8.09
CA ASP A 244 -16.25 21.81 -8.95
C ASP A 244 -16.46 23.33 -8.73
N ALA A 245 -15.62 24.13 -9.38
CA ALA A 245 -15.69 25.60 -9.30
C ALA A 245 -16.97 26.16 -9.95
N CYS A 246 -17.45 25.53 -11.01
CA CYS A 246 -18.66 25.93 -11.70
C CYS A 246 -19.93 25.74 -10.86
N GLU A 247 -19.99 24.70 -10.04
CA GLU A 247 -21.10 24.50 -9.11
C GLU A 247 -21.14 25.59 -8.06
N HIS A 248 -20.00 25.96 -7.48
CA HIS A 248 -19.88 27.10 -6.56
C HIS A 248 -20.29 28.42 -7.23
N SER A 249 -19.75 28.69 -8.40
CA SER A 249 -20.03 29.92 -9.15
C SER A 249 -21.50 30.10 -9.46
N SER A 250 -22.17 29.04 -9.95
CA SER A 250 -23.60 29.06 -10.27
C SER A 250 -24.48 29.43 -9.07
N ARG A 251 -24.05 29.08 -7.86
CA ARG A 251 -24.71 29.41 -6.59
C ARG A 251 -24.29 30.77 -6.02
N GLY A 252 -23.26 31.38 -6.59
CA GLY A 252 -22.69 32.65 -6.10
C GLY A 252 -21.75 32.49 -4.90
N GLU A 253 -21.27 31.30 -4.66
CA GLU A 253 -20.39 30.93 -3.53
C GLU A 253 -18.91 31.19 -3.85
N PHE A 254 -18.58 32.34 -4.43
CA PHE A 254 -17.22 32.70 -4.84
C PHE A 254 -16.19 32.66 -3.69
N ASN A 255 -16.62 32.97 -2.47
CA ASN A 255 -15.75 32.90 -1.30
C ASN A 255 -15.26 31.48 -1.02
N GLU A 256 -16.03 30.45 -1.34
CA GLU A 256 -15.61 29.06 -1.16
C GLU A 256 -14.51 28.68 -2.15
N ILE A 257 -14.55 29.19 -3.39
CA ILE A 257 -13.46 29.03 -4.37
C ILE A 257 -12.18 29.70 -3.86
N VAL A 258 -12.29 30.92 -3.31
CA VAL A 258 -11.15 31.65 -2.73
C VAL A 258 -10.59 30.92 -1.51
N LYS A 259 -11.45 30.36 -0.65
CA LYS A 259 -11.04 29.52 0.49
C LYS A 259 -10.30 28.26 0.02
N ALA A 260 -10.81 27.56 -1.01
CA ALA A 260 -10.15 26.40 -1.58
C ALA A 260 -8.74 26.74 -2.11
N PHE A 261 -8.58 27.88 -2.78
CA PHE A 261 -7.27 28.34 -3.24
C PHE A 261 -6.28 28.57 -2.09
N TRP A 262 -6.69 29.30 -1.04
CA TRP A 262 -5.80 29.57 0.11
C TRP A 262 -5.62 28.38 1.03
N GLY A 263 -6.58 27.46 1.08
CA GLY A 263 -6.52 26.20 1.80
C GLY A 263 -5.83 25.07 1.03
N ALA A 264 -5.28 25.33 -0.16
CA ALA A 264 -4.61 24.31 -0.96
C ALA A 264 -3.39 23.75 -0.21
N GLU A 265 -3.41 22.44 -0.01
CA GLU A 265 -2.38 21.71 0.72
C GLU A 265 -1.19 21.36 -0.18
N GLN A 266 0.00 21.43 0.39
CA GLN A 266 1.22 21.04 -0.30
C GLN A 266 1.13 19.57 -0.72
N TYR A 267 1.28 19.30 -2.01
CA TYR A 267 1.38 17.91 -2.46
C TYR A 267 2.64 17.26 -1.87
N SER A 268 2.44 16.22 -1.11
CA SER A 268 3.50 15.30 -0.67
C SER A 268 3.30 13.96 -1.39
N PRO A 269 4.36 13.28 -1.83
CA PRO A 269 4.25 11.89 -2.29
C PRO A 269 3.51 11.06 -1.23
N VAL A 270 2.77 10.06 -1.66
CA VAL A 270 1.92 9.20 -0.78
C VAL A 270 2.69 8.63 0.42
N ASP A 271 4.02 8.51 0.29
CA ASP A 271 4.90 7.94 1.32
C ASP A 271 5.54 8.98 2.25
N VAL A 272 5.18 10.29 2.11
CA VAL A 272 5.72 11.38 2.96
C VAL A 272 4.60 11.97 3.78
N LEU A 273 4.55 11.60 5.06
CA LEU A 273 3.54 12.05 6.02
C LEU A 273 4.10 13.12 6.96
N HIS A 274 3.30 14.12 7.27
CA HIS A 274 3.59 15.06 8.35
C HIS A 274 3.24 14.45 9.71
N LEU A 275 3.93 14.88 10.77
CA LEU A 275 3.68 14.37 12.12
C LEU A 275 2.22 14.52 12.56
N SER A 276 1.55 15.61 12.14
CA SER A 276 0.12 15.82 12.40
C SER A 276 -0.77 14.71 11.82
N GLN A 277 -0.50 14.27 10.58
CA GLN A 277 -1.24 13.18 9.95
C GLN A 277 -0.98 11.84 10.66
N MET A 278 0.29 11.61 11.06
CA MET A 278 0.65 10.42 11.84
C MET A 278 0.03 10.45 13.24
N TRP A 279 -0.19 11.65 13.82
CA TRP A 279 -0.79 11.80 15.14
C TRP A 279 -2.27 11.45 15.12
N ASP A 280 -3.00 11.88 14.10
CA ASP A 280 -4.42 11.55 13.94
C ASP A 280 -4.64 10.04 13.82
N ASP A 281 -3.77 9.34 13.08
CA ASP A 281 -3.79 7.88 12.97
C ASP A 281 -3.47 7.22 14.33
N PHE A 282 -2.47 7.73 15.06
CA PHE A 282 -2.08 7.21 16.38
C PHE A 282 -3.16 7.46 17.44
N GLU A 283 -3.80 8.62 17.47
CA GLU A 283 -4.85 8.98 18.44
C GLU A 283 -6.12 8.13 18.24
N ASN A 284 -6.36 7.70 17.00
CA ASN A 284 -7.48 6.80 16.64
C ASN A 284 -7.09 5.31 16.69
N GLU A 285 -5.82 4.99 16.98
CA GLU A 285 -5.36 3.62 17.12
C GLU A 285 -5.95 3.03 18.42
N ASP A 286 -6.99 2.21 18.28
CA ASP A 286 -7.47 1.36 19.38
C ASP A 286 -6.28 0.57 19.91
N SER A 287 -6.09 0.61 21.23
CA SER A 287 -4.97 -0.02 21.94
C SER A 287 -4.57 -1.35 21.29
N ASN A 288 -3.36 -1.40 20.74
CA ASN A 288 -2.80 -2.54 19.99
C ASN A 288 -3.05 -3.85 20.69
N VAL A 289 -4.08 -4.58 20.27
CA VAL A 289 -4.40 -5.88 20.84
C VAL A 289 -3.32 -6.86 20.39
N LYS A 290 -2.49 -7.29 21.36
CA LYS A 290 -1.41 -8.23 21.12
C LYS A 290 -1.96 -9.60 20.72
N ILE A 291 -1.17 -10.33 19.97
CA ILE A 291 -1.42 -11.72 19.60
C ILE A 291 -0.53 -12.59 20.51
N PRO A 292 -1.04 -13.07 21.64
CA PRO A 292 -0.21 -13.73 22.63
C PRO A 292 0.14 -15.16 22.23
N PHE A 293 1.29 -15.61 22.67
CA PHE A 293 1.61 -17.03 22.76
C PHE A 293 0.78 -17.66 23.90
N PRO A 294 0.71 -19.01 24.00
CA PRO A 294 0.05 -19.65 25.13
C PRO A 294 0.48 -19.04 26.48
N ASP A 295 -0.46 -18.82 27.40
CA ASP A 295 -0.21 -18.17 28.69
C ASP A 295 0.92 -18.82 29.49
N SER A 296 1.06 -20.14 29.36
CA SER A 296 2.14 -20.89 29.99
C SER A 296 3.53 -20.50 29.45
N TRP A 297 3.63 -19.81 28.30
CA TRP A 297 4.91 -19.33 27.75
C TRP A 297 5.18 -17.88 28.18
N SER A 298 4.97 -17.58 29.46
CA SER A 298 4.99 -16.22 30.02
C SER A 298 6.29 -15.48 29.71
N THR A 299 7.44 -16.13 29.89
CA THR A 299 8.75 -15.49 29.61
C THR A 299 8.85 -14.99 28.16
N LEU A 300 8.39 -15.76 27.18
CA LEU A 300 8.38 -15.33 25.78
C LEU A 300 7.43 -14.16 25.57
N ASN A 301 6.20 -14.22 26.15
CA ASN A 301 5.24 -13.12 26.08
C ASN A 301 5.81 -11.84 26.70
N ASP A 302 6.44 -11.92 27.88
CA ASP A 302 7.03 -10.77 28.58
C ASP A 302 8.17 -10.16 27.77
N MET A 303 9.08 -10.97 27.23
CA MET A 303 10.18 -10.51 26.40
C MET A 303 9.69 -9.84 25.12
N MET A 304 8.55 -10.25 24.57
CA MET A 304 7.92 -9.68 23.39
C MET A 304 6.86 -8.60 23.70
N GLY A 305 6.77 -8.14 24.96
CA GLY A 305 5.83 -7.09 25.36
C GLY A 305 4.36 -7.48 25.19
N GLY A 306 4.02 -8.73 25.53
CA GLY A 306 2.67 -9.30 25.49
C GLY A 306 2.35 -10.17 24.25
N GLY A 307 3.31 -10.37 23.35
CA GLY A 307 3.12 -11.23 22.17
C GLY A 307 3.51 -10.58 20.86
N MET A 308 2.98 -11.08 19.75
CA MET A 308 3.18 -10.53 18.39
C MET A 308 2.20 -9.37 18.11
N GLU A 309 2.44 -8.62 17.05
CA GLU A 309 1.54 -7.56 16.56
C GLU A 309 1.13 -7.76 15.09
N ARG A 310 0.06 -7.10 14.70
CA ARG A 310 -0.33 -6.99 13.30
C ARG A 310 0.72 -6.20 12.52
N GLY A 311 0.87 -6.52 11.23
CA GLY A 311 1.88 -5.87 10.37
C GLY A 311 3.31 -6.34 10.61
N GLU A 312 3.54 -7.29 11.54
CA GLU A 312 4.86 -7.85 11.86
C GLU A 312 5.09 -9.22 11.21
N VAL A 313 6.37 -9.50 10.95
CA VAL A 313 6.84 -10.82 10.49
C VAL A 313 7.67 -11.45 11.60
N THR A 314 7.19 -12.59 12.12
CA THR A 314 7.88 -13.41 13.11
C THR A 314 8.44 -14.67 12.46
N VAL A 315 9.74 -14.89 12.56
CA VAL A 315 10.39 -16.09 12.05
C VAL A 315 10.65 -17.08 13.18
N ILE A 316 10.23 -18.33 12.98
CA ILE A 316 10.52 -19.46 13.89
C ILE A 316 11.49 -20.40 13.19
N GLY A 317 12.74 -20.44 13.68
CA GLY A 317 13.80 -21.29 13.16
C GLY A 317 14.03 -22.52 14.01
N ALA A 318 14.15 -23.69 13.38
CA ALA A 318 14.56 -24.91 14.07
C ALA A 318 15.15 -25.94 13.13
N LEU A 319 15.98 -26.84 13.66
CA LEU A 319 16.44 -28.03 12.97
C LEU A 319 15.27 -29.00 12.70
N THR A 320 15.50 -29.94 11.77
CA THR A 320 14.50 -30.97 11.46
C THR A 320 14.18 -31.82 12.70
N SER A 321 12.90 -32.13 12.89
CA SER A 321 12.38 -32.96 14.00
C SER A 321 12.60 -32.39 15.41
N ILE A 322 12.74 -31.08 15.55
CA ILE A 322 12.82 -30.40 16.87
C ILE A 322 11.43 -30.11 17.47
N GLY A 323 10.38 -30.11 16.65
CA GLY A 323 9.02 -29.84 17.10
C GLY A 323 8.41 -28.54 16.57
N LYS A 324 8.89 -28.04 15.41
CA LYS A 324 8.33 -26.84 14.73
C LYS A 324 6.81 -26.91 14.57
N SER A 325 6.32 -27.95 13.90
CA SER A 325 4.89 -28.13 13.63
C SER A 325 4.07 -28.27 14.92
N THR A 326 4.64 -28.90 15.97
CA THR A 326 4.00 -28.96 17.29
C THR A 326 3.86 -27.55 17.89
N MET A 327 4.93 -26.74 17.85
CA MET A 327 4.88 -25.36 18.34
C MET A 327 3.86 -24.52 17.61
N ILE A 328 3.85 -24.59 16.28
CA ILE A 328 2.91 -23.83 15.44
C ILE A 328 1.46 -24.23 15.71
N ASN A 329 1.19 -25.54 15.83
CA ASN A 329 -0.16 -26.02 16.15
C ASN A 329 -0.62 -25.56 17.55
N ASN A 330 0.29 -25.52 18.55
CA ASN A 330 -0.01 -24.95 19.88
C ASN A 330 -0.28 -23.44 19.81
N ILE A 331 0.48 -22.68 18.99
CA ILE A 331 0.24 -21.24 18.75
C ILE A 331 -1.12 -21.05 18.06
N ALA A 332 -1.38 -21.76 16.97
CA ALA A 332 -2.64 -21.65 16.23
C ALA A 332 -3.84 -22.01 17.10
N TYR A 333 -3.75 -23.09 17.86
CA TYR A 333 -4.80 -23.51 18.79
C TYR A 333 -5.06 -22.44 19.87
N ASN A 334 -4.01 -21.90 20.49
CA ASN A 334 -4.12 -20.83 21.48
C ASN A 334 -4.81 -19.58 20.89
N ILE A 335 -4.44 -19.16 19.70
CA ILE A 335 -5.05 -17.99 19.04
C ILE A 335 -6.54 -18.23 18.80
N MET A 336 -6.91 -19.41 18.28
CA MET A 336 -8.31 -19.76 18.01
C MET A 336 -9.15 -19.83 19.27
N GLU A 337 -8.61 -20.38 20.35
CA GLU A 337 -9.34 -20.61 21.62
C GLU A 337 -9.43 -19.33 22.45
N ASN A 338 -8.33 -18.63 22.65
CA ASN A 338 -8.17 -17.62 23.69
C ASN A 338 -8.20 -16.18 23.16
N THR A 339 -8.30 -15.97 21.84
CA THR A 339 -8.29 -14.62 21.24
C THR A 339 -9.44 -14.42 20.26
N PRO A 340 -9.80 -13.20 19.89
CA PRO A 340 -10.77 -12.95 18.82
C PRO A 340 -10.25 -13.25 17.43
N PHE A 341 -8.95 -13.47 17.23
CA PHE A 341 -8.27 -13.51 15.95
C PHE A 341 -8.53 -14.78 15.13
N LYS A 342 -8.49 -14.62 13.79
CA LYS A 342 -8.63 -15.68 12.80
C LYS A 342 -7.26 -16.06 12.23
N VAL A 343 -7.00 -17.37 12.12
CA VAL A 343 -5.72 -17.92 11.64
C VAL A 343 -5.88 -18.45 10.22
N GLY A 344 -5.03 -18.00 9.31
CA GLY A 344 -4.81 -18.58 8.00
C GLY A 344 -3.57 -19.49 8.02
N ALA A 345 -3.67 -20.74 7.63
CA ALA A 345 -2.57 -21.69 7.65
C ALA A 345 -2.21 -22.16 6.23
N MET A 346 -0.97 -21.92 5.82
CA MET A 346 -0.37 -22.44 4.60
C MET A 346 0.72 -23.45 5.00
N TYR A 347 0.30 -24.70 5.30
CA TYR A 347 1.21 -25.78 5.67
C TYR A 347 1.53 -26.63 4.45
N LEU A 348 2.74 -26.44 3.90
CA LEU A 348 3.14 -27.01 2.62
C LEU A 348 3.61 -28.47 2.71
N GLU A 349 3.88 -28.96 3.92
CA GLU A 349 4.35 -30.34 4.18
C GLU A 349 3.30 -31.17 4.94
N THR A 350 2.20 -30.59 5.41
CA THR A 350 1.23 -31.27 6.27
C THR A 350 -0.13 -31.36 5.60
N THR A 351 -0.73 -32.53 5.61
CA THR A 351 -2.05 -32.74 5.01
C THR A 351 -3.18 -32.19 5.88
N LYS A 352 -4.31 -31.80 5.26
CA LYS A 352 -5.51 -31.33 5.99
C LYS A 352 -6.00 -32.29 7.08
N ARG A 353 -5.84 -33.60 6.84
CA ARG A 353 -6.24 -34.62 7.84
C ARG A 353 -5.33 -34.62 9.06
N GLU A 354 -4.05 -34.36 8.87
CA GLU A 354 -3.07 -34.25 9.95
C GLU A 354 -3.31 -32.99 10.76
N VAL A 355 -3.53 -31.85 10.10
CA VAL A 355 -3.85 -30.59 10.77
C VAL A 355 -5.07 -30.71 11.68
N VAL A 356 -6.19 -31.24 11.16
CA VAL A 356 -7.41 -31.46 11.96
C VAL A 356 -7.17 -32.43 13.12
N ARG A 357 -6.38 -33.51 12.90
CA ARG A 357 -6.03 -34.46 13.95
C ARG A 357 -5.22 -33.80 15.07
N ASP A 358 -4.25 -32.97 14.71
CA ASP A 358 -3.38 -32.33 15.68
C ASP A 358 -4.16 -31.27 16.50
N LEU A 359 -4.99 -30.46 15.84
CA LEU A 359 -5.88 -29.51 16.53
C LEU A 359 -6.90 -30.22 17.44
N LEU A 360 -7.49 -31.33 16.96
CA LEU A 360 -8.39 -32.16 17.80
C LEU A 360 -7.64 -32.81 18.96
N SER A 361 -6.37 -33.18 18.79
CA SER A 361 -5.54 -33.72 19.87
C SER A 361 -5.32 -32.68 20.97
N LEU A 362 -5.04 -31.44 20.59
CA LEU A 362 -4.90 -30.31 21.53
C LEU A 362 -6.21 -30.03 22.26
N ASP A 363 -7.32 -29.88 21.55
CA ASP A 363 -8.64 -29.62 22.13
C ASP A 363 -9.08 -30.74 23.11
N ALA A 364 -8.80 -31.98 22.76
CA ALA A 364 -9.12 -33.11 23.60
C ALA A 364 -8.11 -33.36 24.73
N SER A 365 -6.93 -32.73 24.67
CA SER A 365 -5.76 -33.09 25.50
C SER A 365 -5.43 -34.59 25.43
N ILE A 366 -5.52 -35.17 24.24
CA ILE A 366 -5.27 -36.60 23.99
C ILE A 366 -4.44 -36.73 22.71
N ASN A 367 -3.30 -37.40 22.76
CA ASN A 367 -2.49 -37.67 21.60
C ASN A 367 -3.14 -38.73 20.66
N LEU A 368 -3.94 -38.26 19.69
CA LEU A 368 -4.64 -39.12 18.72
C LEU A 368 -3.72 -39.84 17.72
N ARG A 369 -2.43 -39.55 17.73
CA ARG A 369 -1.43 -40.29 16.97
C ARG A 369 -0.93 -41.54 17.68
N LYS A 370 -1.06 -41.56 19.02
CA LYS A 370 -0.49 -42.57 19.92
C LYS A 370 -1.54 -43.47 20.57
N VAL A 371 -2.70 -42.86 20.93
CA VAL A 371 -3.75 -43.59 21.65
C VAL A 371 -4.46 -44.61 20.77
N ASP A 372 -4.82 -45.76 21.33
CA ASP A 372 -5.75 -46.70 20.68
C ASP A 372 -7.15 -46.07 20.60
N ARG A 373 -7.57 -45.76 19.37
CA ARG A 373 -8.86 -45.08 19.11
C ARG A 373 -10.07 -45.94 19.46
N SER A 374 -9.91 -47.25 19.66
CA SER A 374 -10.98 -48.14 20.08
C SER A 374 -11.32 -47.93 21.56
N THR A 375 -10.41 -47.35 22.35
CA THR A 375 -10.57 -47.11 23.80
C THR A 375 -11.17 -45.76 24.16
N ILE A 376 -11.42 -44.90 23.13
CA ILE A 376 -11.93 -43.53 23.34
C ILE A 376 -13.21 -43.27 22.55
N ASP A 377 -14.09 -42.42 23.08
CA ASP A 377 -15.29 -41.95 22.35
C ASP A 377 -14.92 -40.91 21.26
N MET A 378 -14.47 -41.42 20.13
CA MET A 378 -14.12 -40.56 18.96
C MET A 378 -15.32 -39.76 18.44
N THR A 379 -16.55 -40.24 18.60
CA THR A 379 -17.76 -39.56 18.14
C THR A 379 -18.07 -38.35 19.01
N GLY A 380 -18.01 -38.52 20.33
CA GLY A 380 -18.17 -37.45 21.29
C GLY A 380 -17.08 -36.38 21.16
N LEU A 381 -15.79 -36.79 20.97
CA LEU A 381 -14.69 -35.88 20.76
C LEU A 381 -14.86 -35.02 19.49
N LYS A 382 -15.22 -35.63 18.36
CA LYS A 382 -15.47 -34.89 17.10
C LYS A 382 -16.65 -33.93 17.25
N LYS A 383 -17.72 -34.33 17.91
CA LYS A 383 -18.88 -33.48 18.16
C LYS A 383 -18.51 -32.26 19.02
N ARG A 384 -17.78 -32.48 20.11
CA ARG A 384 -17.30 -31.40 20.99
C ARG A 384 -16.40 -30.43 20.21
N PHE A 385 -15.42 -30.92 19.48
CA PHE A 385 -14.52 -30.08 18.65
C PHE A 385 -15.28 -29.31 17.60
N PHE A 386 -16.28 -29.92 16.97
CA PHE A 386 -17.14 -29.23 16.02
C PHE A 386 -17.88 -28.05 16.67
N ASP A 387 -18.44 -28.27 17.86
CA ASP A 387 -19.19 -27.24 18.57
C ASP A 387 -18.28 -26.16 19.18
N SER A 388 -17.09 -26.51 19.69
CA SER A 388 -16.15 -25.58 20.32
C SER A 388 -15.29 -24.81 19.33
N MET A 389 -14.80 -25.45 18.27
CA MET A 389 -13.80 -24.89 17.37
C MET A 389 -14.31 -24.66 15.94
N VAL A 390 -14.92 -25.67 15.32
CA VAL A 390 -15.29 -25.59 13.89
C VAL A 390 -16.36 -24.51 13.66
N LYS A 391 -17.36 -24.40 14.55
CA LYS A 391 -18.40 -23.38 14.46
C LYS A 391 -17.92 -21.94 14.63
N ARG A 392 -16.76 -21.74 15.26
CA ARG A 392 -16.19 -20.39 15.43
C ARG A 392 -15.60 -19.84 14.14
N ASP A 393 -15.33 -20.69 13.16
CA ASP A 393 -14.75 -20.37 11.84
C ASP A 393 -13.47 -19.51 11.90
N LYS A 394 -12.62 -19.79 12.90
CA LYS A 394 -11.38 -19.04 13.13
C LYS A 394 -10.14 -19.64 12.50
N PHE A 395 -10.27 -20.66 11.65
CA PHE A 395 -9.13 -21.34 11.02
C PHE A 395 -9.39 -21.62 9.54
N VAL A 396 -8.56 -21.08 8.69
CA VAL A 396 -8.60 -21.31 7.24
C VAL A 396 -7.32 -22.00 6.80
N TYR A 397 -7.46 -23.16 6.13
CA TYR A 397 -6.32 -23.94 5.65
C TYR A 397 -6.21 -23.88 4.14
N VAL A 398 -5.02 -23.53 3.66
CA VAL A 398 -4.70 -23.55 2.22
C VAL A 398 -4.16 -24.91 1.83
N GLU A 399 -4.96 -25.70 1.10
CA GLU A 399 -4.48 -26.98 0.54
C GLU A 399 -3.51 -26.72 -0.61
N HIS A 400 -2.31 -27.25 -0.49
CA HIS A 400 -1.28 -27.16 -1.53
C HIS A 400 -1.23 -28.47 -2.33
N LEU A 401 -1.38 -28.34 -3.65
CA LEU A 401 -1.25 -29.44 -4.59
C LEU A 401 -0.26 -29.02 -5.70
N GLY A 402 0.98 -29.49 -5.60
CA GLY A 402 2.03 -29.27 -6.60
C GLY A 402 3.01 -28.11 -6.30
N SER A 403 3.85 -27.72 -7.26
CA SER A 403 4.81 -26.63 -7.10
C SER A 403 4.12 -25.28 -7.09
N LEU A 404 4.46 -24.44 -6.13
CA LEU A 404 4.00 -23.04 -6.04
C LEU A 404 5.08 -22.12 -6.60
N THR A 405 4.69 -21.20 -7.47
CA THR A 405 5.49 -20.00 -7.79
C THR A 405 5.25 -18.95 -6.71
N ASN A 406 6.19 -18.01 -6.53
CA ASN A 406 6.03 -16.89 -5.58
C ASN A 406 4.70 -16.15 -5.81
N GLU A 407 4.35 -15.85 -7.05
CA GLU A 407 3.11 -15.20 -7.43
C GLU A 407 1.87 -15.92 -6.87
N LYS A 408 1.77 -17.24 -7.06
CA LYS A 408 0.65 -18.04 -6.54
C LYS A 408 0.60 -18.10 -5.02
N ILE A 409 1.74 -18.00 -4.35
CA ILE A 409 1.80 -17.91 -2.89
C ILE A 409 1.18 -16.58 -2.45
N PHE A 410 1.60 -15.48 -3.05
CA PHE A 410 1.08 -14.15 -2.71
C PHE A 410 -0.40 -13.98 -3.04
N ASP A 411 -0.91 -14.58 -4.11
CA ASP A 411 -2.35 -14.62 -4.40
C ASP A 411 -3.13 -15.28 -3.25
N LYS A 412 -2.64 -16.42 -2.74
CA LYS A 412 -3.27 -17.12 -1.61
C LYS A 412 -3.15 -16.35 -0.31
N LEU A 413 -2.01 -15.72 -0.04
CA LEU A 413 -1.81 -14.86 1.13
C LEU A 413 -2.77 -13.66 1.09
N ASN A 414 -2.90 -13.00 -0.07
CA ASN A 414 -3.85 -11.91 -0.26
C ASN A 414 -5.31 -12.37 -0.07
N TYR A 415 -5.66 -13.58 -0.52
CA TYR A 415 -6.98 -14.14 -0.29
C TYR A 415 -7.25 -14.35 1.21
N LEU A 416 -6.29 -14.95 1.93
CA LEU A 416 -6.40 -15.17 3.37
C LEU A 416 -6.56 -13.83 4.14
N ALA A 417 -5.76 -12.82 3.80
CA ALA A 417 -5.80 -11.55 4.50
C ALA A 417 -7.03 -10.70 4.15
N LYS A 418 -7.38 -10.59 2.86
CA LYS A 418 -8.37 -9.61 2.38
C LYS A 418 -9.77 -10.17 2.20
N VAL A 419 -9.90 -11.48 1.94
CA VAL A 419 -11.21 -12.13 1.71
C VAL A 419 -11.65 -12.88 2.95
N GLU A 420 -10.75 -13.69 3.51
CA GLU A 420 -11.01 -14.46 4.73
C GLU A 420 -10.84 -13.63 6.01
N ASN A 421 -10.25 -12.43 5.92
CA ASN A 421 -9.94 -11.55 7.04
C ASN A 421 -9.13 -12.25 8.15
N CYS A 422 -8.11 -13.02 7.76
CA CYS A 422 -7.22 -13.65 8.72
C CYS A 422 -6.29 -12.60 9.35
N ASP A 423 -6.26 -12.55 10.67
CA ASP A 423 -5.39 -11.66 11.46
C ASP A 423 -3.96 -12.18 11.56
N VAL A 424 -3.83 -13.51 11.55
CA VAL A 424 -2.55 -14.21 11.61
C VAL A 424 -2.45 -15.19 10.46
N ILE A 425 -1.32 -15.16 9.74
CA ILE A 425 -1.04 -16.12 8.67
C ILE A 425 0.24 -16.88 9.00
N ILE A 426 0.17 -18.21 8.95
CA ILE A 426 1.30 -19.10 9.22
C ILE A 426 1.72 -19.76 7.92
N LEU A 427 3.00 -19.63 7.55
CA LEU A 427 3.63 -20.29 6.41
C LEU A 427 4.69 -21.30 6.90
N ASP A 428 4.46 -22.58 6.68
CA ASP A 428 5.32 -23.69 7.13
C ASP A 428 5.61 -24.71 5.99
N PRO A 429 6.86 -24.89 5.57
CA PRO A 429 8.03 -24.04 5.83
C PRO A 429 8.33 -23.05 4.69
N LEU A 430 9.14 -22.03 4.98
CA LEU A 430 9.63 -21.04 4.01
C LEU A 430 10.35 -21.70 2.82
N GLN A 431 11.10 -22.76 3.07
CA GLN A 431 11.90 -23.46 2.03
C GLN A 431 11.07 -24.14 0.94
N CYS A 432 9.79 -24.41 1.18
CA CYS A 432 8.87 -24.88 0.16
C CYS A 432 8.30 -23.74 -0.71
N ALA A 433 8.41 -22.51 -0.21
CA ALA A 433 7.96 -21.31 -0.90
C ALA A 433 9.07 -20.67 -1.76
N VAL A 434 10.33 -20.80 -1.35
CA VAL A 434 11.48 -20.16 -2.01
C VAL A 434 12.64 -21.14 -2.11
N ASN A 435 13.39 -21.10 -3.22
CA ASN A 435 14.63 -21.87 -3.36
C ASN A 435 15.66 -21.40 -2.32
N SER A 436 15.90 -22.25 -1.31
CA SER A 436 16.79 -21.94 -0.17
C SER A 436 18.27 -21.80 -0.51
N SER A 437 18.69 -22.16 -1.72
CA SER A 437 20.06 -21.98 -2.21
C SER A 437 20.27 -20.62 -2.90
N ASP A 438 19.21 -19.87 -3.21
CA ASP A 438 19.25 -18.55 -3.82
C ASP A 438 18.97 -17.47 -2.76
N ASN A 439 20.03 -16.83 -2.28
CA ASN A 439 19.89 -15.74 -1.31
C ASN A 439 19.14 -14.52 -1.88
N GLY A 440 19.24 -14.26 -3.19
CA GLY A 440 18.52 -13.17 -3.84
C GLY A 440 17.01 -13.40 -3.81
N ALA A 441 16.57 -14.61 -4.14
CA ALA A 441 15.16 -14.98 -4.09
C ALA A 441 14.60 -14.95 -2.65
N ILE A 442 15.41 -15.31 -1.65
CA ILE A 442 15.01 -15.20 -0.23
C ILE A 442 14.82 -13.75 0.18
N ILE A 443 15.74 -12.85 -0.21
CA ILE A 443 15.64 -11.41 0.10
C ILE A 443 14.36 -10.84 -0.51
N GLU A 444 14.14 -11.06 -1.80
CA GLU A 444 12.96 -10.57 -2.51
C GLU A 444 11.66 -11.08 -1.89
N PHE A 445 11.62 -12.36 -1.55
CA PHE A 445 10.46 -12.95 -0.88
C PHE A 445 10.21 -12.32 0.50
N MET A 446 11.25 -12.17 1.33
CA MET A 446 11.14 -11.58 2.66
C MET A 446 10.71 -10.11 2.61
N ASP A 447 11.24 -9.32 1.66
CA ASP A 447 10.82 -7.93 1.45
C ASP A 447 9.34 -7.85 1.02
N THR A 448 8.92 -8.77 0.13
CA THR A 448 7.52 -8.82 -0.33
C THR A 448 6.58 -9.25 0.80
N ILE A 449 6.97 -10.23 1.61
CA ILE A 449 6.19 -10.65 2.81
C ILE A 449 6.07 -9.51 3.82
N LEU A 450 7.15 -8.75 4.05
CA LEU A 450 7.11 -7.62 4.97
C LEU A 450 6.19 -6.50 4.46
N LYS A 451 6.25 -6.17 3.17
CA LYS A 451 5.32 -5.23 2.53
C LYS A 451 3.88 -5.73 2.64
N PHE A 452 3.65 -7.01 2.35
CA PHE A 452 2.35 -7.64 2.49
C PHE A 452 1.81 -7.52 3.92
N ALA A 453 2.61 -7.92 4.93
CA ALA A 453 2.21 -7.86 6.34
C ALA A 453 1.78 -6.43 6.74
N LYS A 454 2.58 -5.42 6.40
CA LYS A 454 2.30 -4.01 6.69
C LYS A 454 1.06 -3.48 5.96
N GLN A 455 0.90 -3.80 4.66
CA GLN A 455 -0.22 -3.30 3.85
C GLN A 455 -1.56 -3.94 4.21
N THR A 456 -1.55 -5.16 4.74
CA THR A 456 -2.76 -5.89 5.12
C THR A 456 -2.99 -5.89 6.62
N GLU A 457 -2.07 -5.29 7.40
CA GLU A 457 -2.07 -5.34 8.87
C GLU A 457 -2.20 -6.76 9.42
N THR A 458 -1.58 -7.73 8.75
CA THR A 458 -1.63 -9.14 9.12
C THR A 458 -0.33 -9.55 9.82
N CYS A 459 -0.43 -10.25 10.95
CA CYS A 459 0.72 -10.89 11.58
C CYS A 459 1.13 -12.11 10.76
N VAL A 460 2.38 -12.18 10.33
CA VAL A 460 2.88 -13.32 9.53
C VAL A 460 3.89 -14.11 10.34
N ILE A 461 3.63 -15.40 10.53
CA ILE A 461 4.57 -16.36 11.14
C ILE A 461 5.18 -17.20 10.04
N LEU A 462 6.51 -17.09 9.87
CA LEU A 462 7.28 -17.88 8.91
C LEU A 462 8.09 -18.93 9.64
N VAL A 463 7.97 -20.16 9.21
CA VAL A 463 8.77 -21.27 9.72
C VAL A 463 9.94 -21.53 8.81
N SER A 464 11.14 -21.50 9.37
CA SER A 464 12.39 -21.73 8.61
C SER A 464 13.17 -22.93 9.13
N HIS A 465 13.68 -23.72 8.19
CA HIS A 465 14.67 -24.74 8.51
C HIS A 465 16.02 -24.09 8.84
N MET A 466 16.78 -24.77 9.70
CA MET A 466 18.13 -24.38 10.04
C MET A 466 19.15 -25.38 9.48
N ARG A 467 20.36 -24.90 9.21
CA ARG A 467 21.52 -25.75 8.93
C ARG A 467 22.01 -26.38 10.22
N LYS A 468 22.45 -27.64 10.15
CA LYS A 468 23.04 -28.31 11.31
C LYS A 468 24.32 -27.55 11.71
N PRO A 469 24.50 -27.21 13.00
CA PRO A 469 25.75 -26.67 13.51
C PRO A 469 26.92 -27.63 13.26
N GLU A 470 28.12 -27.10 13.11
CA GLU A 470 29.33 -27.93 13.01
C GLU A 470 29.66 -28.52 14.39
N GLY A 471 30.00 -29.80 14.45
CA GLY A 471 30.32 -30.55 15.67
C GLY A 471 29.11 -31.17 16.38
N ASP A 472 29.34 -31.76 17.57
CA ASP A 472 28.34 -32.53 18.34
C ASP A 472 27.31 -31.68 19.10
N ASN A 473 27.42 -30.32 19.07
CA ASN A 473 26.58 -29.42 19.82
C ASN A 473 25.30 -29.01 19.03
N ALA A 474 24.54 -30.01 18.56
CA ALA A 474 23.28 -29.79 17.81
C ALA A 474 22.20 -29.00 18.59
N HIS A 475 22.39 -28.80 19.89
CA HIS A 475 21.50 -28.02 20.75
C HIS A 475 21.93 -26.55 20.93
N ASN A 476 23.08 -26.14 20.38
CA ASN A 476 23.55 -24.77 20.46
C ASN A 476 23.35 -24.06 19.10
N VAL A 477 22.11 -23.66 18.83
CA VAL A 477 21.75 -22.96 17.59
C VAL A 477 21.85 -21.45 17.76
N SER A 478 22.20 -20.76 16.69
CA SER A 478 22.22 -19.30 16.58
C SER A 478 21.55 -18.86 15.29
N GLU A 479 21.29 -17.57 15.14
CA GLU A 479 20.74 -16.98 13.93
C GLU A 479 21.52 -17.29 12.66
N TYR A 480 22.84 -17.52 12.77
CA TYR A 480 23.70 -17.88 11.62
C TYR A 480 23.38 -19.25 11.02
N HIS A 481 22.67 -20.10 11.73
CA HIS A 481 22.23 -21.40 11.23
C HIS A 481 20.92 -21.36 10.45
N LEU A 482 20.18 -20.23 10.46
CA LEU A 482 19.01 -20.06 9.60
C LEU A 482 19.44 -20.18 8.12
N MET A 483 18.72 -20.95 7.31
CA MET A 483 18.98 -21.05 5.89
C MET A 483 18.59 -19.75 5.20
N GLY A 484 19.53 -19.01 4.62
CA GLY A 484 19.38 -17.62 4.18
C GLY A 484 19.61 -16.59 5.29
N SER A 485 20.43 -16.93 6.28
CA SER A 485 20.53 -16.39 7.64
C SER A 485 20.57 -14.88 7.79
N SER A 486 21.42 -14.17 7.07
CA SER A 486 21.59 -12.73 7.26
C SER A 486 20.34 -11.95 6.82
N SER A 487 19.78 -12.30 5.69
CA SER A 487 18.64 -11.59 5.10
C SER A 487 17.34 -11.82 5.87
N ILE A 488 17.09 -13.07 6.27
CA ILE A 488 15.89 -13.40 7.06
C ILE A 488 15.90 -12.65 8.38
N ASN A 489 17.02 -12.72 9.12
CA ASN A 489 17.14 -12.05 10.41
C ASN A 489 17.14 -10.51 10.28
N GLN A 490 17.69 -9.95 9.20
CA GLN A 490 17.66 -8.50 8.96
C GLN A 490 16.24 -7.98 8.74
N ILE A 491 15.42 -8.69 7.94
CA ILE A 491 14.10 -8.24 7.51
C ILE A 491 13.02 -8.55 8.56
N ALA A 492 13.09 -9.71 9.22
CA ALA A 492 12.12 -10.11 10.25
C ALA A 492 12.02 -9.07 11.39
N PHE A 493 10.83 -8.92 11.95
CA PHE A 493 10.60 -8.14 13.18
C PHE A 493 11.03 -8.91 14.41
N ASN A 494 10.63 -10.18 14.46
CA ASN A 494 10.96 -11.06 15.56
C ASN A 494 11.58 -12.35 15.00
N THR A 495 12.57 -12.89 15.70
CA THR A 495 13.21 -14.16 15.36
C THR A 495 13.33 -15.02 16.60
N ILE A 496 12.69 -16.18 16.56
CA ILE A 496 12.65 -17.17 17.63
C ILE A 496 13.36 -18.42 17.12
N LEU A 497 14.30 -18.93 17.88
CA LEU A 497 15.01 -20.17 17.59
C LEU A 497 14.65 -21.26 18.58
N LEU A 498 14.47 -22.47 18.06
CA LEU A 498 14.19 -23.67 18.85
C LEU A 498 15.38 -24.62 18.81
N SER A 499 15.81 -25.06 19.99
CA SER A 499 16.84 -26.08 20.11
C SER A 499 16.41 -27.17 21.10
N ARG A 500 16.84 -28.41 20.84
CA ARG A 500 16.48 -29.57 21.66
C ARG A 500 17.51 -30.66 21.48
N ASP A 501 17.96 -31.23 22.60
CA ASP A 501 18.80 -32.44 22.60
C ASP A 501 17.93 -33.68 22.63
N LYS A 502 17.55 -34.13 21.42
CA LYS A 502 16.69 -35.31 21.24
C LYS A 502 17.35 -36.65 21.48
N MET A 503 18.68 -36.68 21.62
CA MET A 503 19.47 -37.89 21.82
C MET A 503 19.95 -38.06 23.28
N HIS A 504 19.67 -37.10 24.15
CA HIS A 504 20.08 -37.15 25.54
C HIS A 504 19.44 -38.34 26.30
N ASP A 505 20.17 -38.96 27.24
CA ASP A 505 19.72 -40.14 27.98
C ASP A 505 18.49 -39.83 28.86
N SER A 506 18.44 -38.64 29.46
CA SER A 506 17.29 -38.21 30.25
C SER A 506 16.06 -37.90 29.40
N ALA A 507 14.93 -38.52 29.70
CA ALA A 507 13.67 -38.21 29.04
C ALA A 507 13.19 -36.78 29.30
N SER A 508 13.54 -36.18 30.42
CA SER A 508 13.26 -34.76 30.73
C SER A 508 13.93 -33.86 29.71
N VAL A 509 15.21 -34.04 29.47
CA VAL A 509 15.97 -33.25 28.49
C VAL A 509 15.49 -33.53 27.06
N ARG A 510 15.32 -34.83 26.70
CA ARG A 510 14.84 -35.21 25.36
C ARG A 510 13.50 -34.61 24.98
N ASN A 511 12.62 -34.35 25.93
CA ASN A 511 11.28 -33.78 25.70
C ASN A 511 11.22 -32.27 25.96
N SER A 512 12.30 -31.63 26.31
CA SER A 512 12.38 -30.19 26.53
C SER A 512 13.01 -29.45 25.34
N THR A 513 12.39 -28.36 24.94
CA THR A 513 12.84 -27.50 23.83
C THR A 513 13.17 -26.12 24.41
N LYS A 514 14.40 -25.66 24.21
CA LYS A 514 14.83 -24.32 24.55
C LYS A 514 14.29 -23.32 23.54
N ILE A 515 13.75 -22.22 24.00
CA ILE A 515 13.35 -21.08 23.18
C ILE A 515 14.36 -19.97 23.35
N GLN A 516 14.87 -19.45 22.23
CA GLN A 516 15.73 -18.28 22.21
C GLN A 516 15.08 -17.19 21.36
N LEU A 517 14.86 -16.03 21.95
CA LEU A 517 14.48 -14.82 21.23
C LEU A 517 15.76 -14.11 20.78
N VAL A 518 16.14 -14.23 19.52
CA VAL A 518 17.39 -13.62 19.01
C VAL A 518 17.17 -12.25 18.43
N LYS A 519 15.91 -11.90 18.16
CA LYS A 519 15.51 -10.56 17.71
C LYS A 519 14.08 -10.25 18.10
N CYS A 520 13.88 -9.06 18.66
CA CYS A 520 12.57 -8.42 18.80
C CYS A 520 12.75 -6.92 18.55
N ARG A 521 12.30 -6.41 17.41
CA ARG A 521 12.51 -4.98 17.05
C ARG A 521 11.80 -4.02 17.99
N ARG A 522 10.64 -4.43 18.51
CA ARG A 522 9.81 -3.56 19.35
C ARG A 522 10.39 -3.36 20.74
N THR A 523 10.75 -4.45 21.42
CA THR A 523 11.27 -4.39 22.80
C THR A 523 12.78 -4.27 22.87
N GLY A 524 13.51 -4.65 21.81
CA GLY A 524 14.95 -4.79 21.82
C GLY A 524 15.48 -5.94 22.69
N THR A 525 14.56 -6.71 23.31
CA THR A 525 14.91 -7.82 24.21
C THR A 525 15.36 -9.03 23.42
N THR A 526 16.44 -9.66 23.87
CA THR A 526 16.96 -10.90 23.31
C THR A 526 17.47 -11.82 24.41
N GLY A 527 17.59 -13.12 24.13
CA GLY A 527 18.15 -14.10 25.07
C GLY A 527 17.33 -15.37 25.21
N ASN A 528 17.52 -16.05 26.34
CA ASN A 528 16.76 -17.25 26.66
C ASN A 528 15.33 -16.89 27.05
N ALA A 529 14.38 -17.36 26.25
CA ALA A 529 12.93 -17.13 26.46
C ALA A 529 12.25 -18.33 27.17
N GLY A 530 13.03 -19.19 27.79
CA GLY A 530 12.55 -20.31 28.58
C GLY A 530 12.67 -21.67 27.89
N TRP A 531 12.10 -22.65 28.54
CA TRP A 531 12.05 -24.02 28.06
C TRP A 531 10.60 -24.49 27.99
N LEU A 532 10.28 -25.26 26.94
CA LEU A 532 8.99 -25.91 26.77
C LEU A 532 9.14 -27.43 26.83
N ARG A 533 8.37 -28.06 27.70
CA ARG A 533 8.28 -29.50 27.77
C ARG A 533 7.10 -29.99 26.93
N TYR A 534 7.38 -30.93 26.02
CA TYR A 534 6.36 -31.61 25.25
C TYR A 534 5.72 -32.71 26.09
N ASP A 535 4.43 -32.60 26.29
CA ASP A 535 3.62 -33.66 26.91
C ASP A 535 3.20 -34.66 25.82
N VAL A 536 3.71 -35.86 25.94
CA VAL A 536 3.56 -36.93 24.94
C VAL A 536 2.11 -37.45 24.88
N ASP A 537 1.34 -37.31 25.96
CA ASP A 537 0.00 -37.85 26.06
C ASP A 537 -1.07 -36.81 25.66
N THR A 538 -0.81 -35.52 25.84
CA THR A 538 -1.74 -34.41 25.53
C THR A 538 -1.36 -33.63 24.29
N THR A 539 -0.13 -33.75 23.78
CA THR A 539 0.45 -32.95 22.69
C THR A 539 0.68 -31.46 22.98
N HIS A 540 0.38 -31.01 24.18
CA HIS A 540 0.64 -29.64 24.60
C HIS A 540 2.13 -29.39 24.87
N LEU A 541 2.53 -28.13 24.73
CA LEU A 541 3.82 -27.61 25.14
C LEU A 541 3.62 -26.69 26.35
N TYR A 542 4.19 -27.06 27.47
CA TYR A 542 4.12 -26.32 28.73
C TYR A 542 5.50 -25.73 29.09
N SER A 543 5.54 -24.56 29.70
CA SER A 543 6.78 -24.03 30.27
C SER A 543 7.35 -24.96 31.33
N THR A 544 8.63 -25.07 31.36
CA THR A 544 9.38 -25.86 32.35
C THR A 544 10.67 -25.11 32.75
N VAL A 545 11.25 -25.49 33.88
CA VAL A 545 12.58 -25.04 34.28
C VAL A 545 13.65 -25.65 33.35
N ASP A 546 14.88 -25.12 33.41
CA ASP A 546 15.98 -25.69 32.66
C ASP A 546 16.20 -27.16 33.06
N PRO A 547 16.02 -28.13 32.14
CA PRO A 547 16.11 -29.54 32.48
C PRO A 547 17.54 -29.97 32.85
N TYR A 548 18.57 -29.20 32.54
CA TYR A 548 19.96 -29.46 32.91
C TYR A 548 20.24 -29.06 34.35
N GLU A 549 19.72 -27.91 34.83
CA GLU A 549 19.83 -27.48 36.23
C GLU A 549 19.18 -28.50 37.15
N THR A 550 18.02 -29.05 36.76
CA THR A 550 17.34 -30.09 37.56
C THR A 550 18.20 -31.38 37.67
N LEU A 551 18.98 -31.70 36.61
CA LEU A 551 19.87 -32.87 36.65
C LEU A 551 21.09 -32.57 37.55
N GLU A 552 21.65 -31.39 37.50
CA GLU A 552 22.79 -30.98 38.36
C GLU A 552 22.36 -31.01 39.85
N GLU A 553 21.17 -30.52 40.19
CA GLU A 553 20.65 -30.63 41.55
C GLU A 553 20.41 -32.08 42.00
N LEU A 554 19.95 -32.98 41.12
CA LEU A 554 19.79 -34.39 41.39
C LEU A 554 21.16 -35.07 41.58
N ASP A 555 22.14 -34.75 40.78
CA ASP A 555 23.49 -35.27 40.85
C ASP A 555 24.19 -34.80 42.15
N ILE A 556 23.99 -33.54 42.54
CA ILE A 556 24.49 -32.99 43.80
C ILE A 556 23.83 -33.69 45.00
N LYS A 557 22.48 -33.86 44.99
CA LYS A 557 21.76 -34.59 46.05
C LYS A 557 22.18 -36.06 46.14
N THR A 558 22.46 -36.67 44.99
CA THR A 558 22.95 -38.06 44.93
C THR A 558 24.39 -38.16 45.39
N ALA A 559 25.24 -37.16 45.09
CA ALA A 559 26.64 -37.11 45.53
C ALA A 559 26.82 -36.76 47.01
N ILE A 560 25.88 -35.97 47.58
CA ILE A 560 25.91 -35.63 49.01
C ILE A 560 25.44 -36.81 49.88
N GLY A 561 24.72 -37.78 49.30
CA GLY A 561 24.13 -38.88 50.03
C GLY A 561 23.13 -38.41 51.08
N ASP A 562 22.23 -39.26 51.56
CA ASP A 562 21.42 -39.02 52.76
C ASP A 562 22.41 -38.94 53.95
N ASN A 563 22.99 -37.77 54.16
CA ASN A 563 23.72 -37.52 55.38
C ASN A 563 22.67 -37.55 56.50
N PRO A 564 22.77 -38.48 57.44
CA PRO A 564 21.87 -38.47 58.60
C PRO A 564 22.01 -37.08 59.24
N LYS A 565 20.89 -36.44 59.52
CA LYS A 565 20.86 -35.23 60.32
C LYS A 565 21.78 -35.43 61.51
N LEU A 566 22.86 -34.67 61.59
CA LEU A 566 23.60 -34.50 62.82
C LEU A 566 22.69 -33.68 63.73
N ASP A 567 21.93 -34.36 64.57
CA ASP A 567 21.23 -33.73 65.66
C ASP A 567 22.30 -33.31 66.67
N PHE A 568 22.62 -32.04 66.71
CA PHE A 568 23.44 -31.44 67.77
C PHE A 568 22.48 -31.20 68.95
N GLU A 569 22.73 -31.82 70.07
CA GLU A 569 22.12 -31.45 71.34
C GLU A 569 22.81 -30.17 71.85
N GLU A 570 22.06 -29.32 72.59
CA GLU A 570 22.58 -28.04 73.11
C GLU A 570 23.83 -28.18 73.99
N ASP A 571 24.19 -29.39 74.38
CA ASP A 571 25.37 -29.70 75.21
C ASP A 571 26.67 -29.96 74.41
N ASP A 572 26.64 -29.84 73.06
CA ASP A 572 27.80 -30.08 72.19
C ASP A 572 28.62 -28.80 71.89
N PHE A 573 28.34 -27.66 72.56
CA PHE A 573 29.04 -26.40 72.38
C PHE A 573 29.64 -25.86 73.68
#